data_47e41a3ae5210c31b49071109d72ce98
#
_entry.id   47e41a3ae5210c31b49071109d72ce98
#
_cell.length_a   1.000
_cell.length_b   1.000
_cell.length_c   1.000
_cell.angle_alpha   90.00
_cell.angle_beta   90.00
_cell.angle_gamma   90.00
#
_symmetry.space_group_name_H-M   'P 1'
#
loop_
_entity.id
_entity.type
_entity.pdbx_description
1 polymer ?
#
loop_
_entity_poly.entity_id
_entity_poly.type
_entity_poly.pdbx_seq_one_letter_code
_entity_poly.pdbx_strand_id
1 'polypeptide(L)'
;MLKAININGKLLPRIFWIVILASFFAWFFTLLINPHGKQLDLFFLRMADFWADATNTTGYVSGLDPYHNSINGLQHHNYPPLPYLLFYLLAHVSINPTNGNFYPLKGYLAYYYQPIWTILFVVALVISLILLYTVCIRQLHFKSYFDSVMVGFSLLLSYPMLFTIERGNILIIAVLAVTIFVFYYDDECKWKREIALISLATAIGIKLSPGIFILLLFYKKDWKSLYRVCFYSIIFLLLPFFFFEGGFYKNVLQMFSNIKLHFMYHSEAYGTGLIASYIKYAKFFWGDNFEVNVVVLAILRFLKVEVAVLLLLSACFLKDKWIIVLNLTLVLLILPSVSGGYCMLYMIPFTVLFFNSLIDHDKASLDKVLVFLCLLLINFVYRCDMSNFFNYNFAVPVLVCISSLYSITSILDYSKQQRIVK
;
A
#
# COMPACT_ATOMS: atom_id res chain seq x y z
N MET A 1 26.44 -11.51 1.94
CA MET A 1 26.30 -10.55 0.84
C MET A 1 26.83 -11.16 -0.45
N LEU A 2 26.03 -11.12 -1.51
CA LEU A 2 26.40 -11.58 -2.83
C LEU A 2 27.48 -10.68 -3.43
N LYS A 3 28.34 -11.24 -4.33
CA LYS A 3 29.46 -10.50 -4.93
C LYS A 3 29.00 -9.18 -5.55
N ALA A 4 29.80 -8.11 -5.38
CA ALA A 4 29.58 -6.84 -6.06
C ALA A 4 29.60 -7.06 -7.58
N ILE A 5 28.54 -6.62 -8.26
CA ILE A 5 28.49 -6.57 -9.71
C ILE A 5 29.04 -5.20 -10.14
N ASN A 6 29.67 -5.12 -11.29
CA ASN A 6 30.26 -3.86 -11.77
C ASN A 6 29.21 -2.91 -12.37
N ILE A 7 28.07 -2.74 -11.66
CA ILE A 7 26.99 -1.81 -12.03
C ILE A 7 27.11 -0.59 -11.12
N ASN A 8 27.15 0.59 -11.72
CA ASN A 8 27.15 1.85 -10.98
C ASN A 8 25.78 2.05 -10.30
N GLY A 9 25.76 2.01 -8.95
CA GLY A 9 24.55 2.17 -8.15
C GLY A 9 23.83 3.49 -8.41
N LYS A 10 24.57 4.55 -8.75
CA LYS A 10 24.01 5.89 -9.04
C LYS A 10 23.23 5.94 -10.35
N LEU A 11 23.39 4.95 -11.24
CA LEU A 11 22.65 4.87 -12.50
C LEU A 11 21.27 4.25 -12.34
N LEU A 12 21.08 3.39 -11.33
CA LEU A 12 19.83 2.64 -11.15
C LEU A 12 18.59 3.55 -10.96
N PRO A 13 18.63 4.63 -10.15
CA PRO A 13 17.50 5.55 -10.06
C PRO A 13 17.16 6.24 -11.38
N ARG A 14 18.16 6.52 -12.23
CA ARG A 14 17.93 7.08 -13.58
C ARG A 14 17.27 6.08 -14.50
N ILE A 15 17.74 4.84 -14.51
CA ILE A 15 17.09 3.76 -15.25
C ILE A 15 15.66 3.59 -14.78
N PHE A 16 15.40 3.66 -13.47
CA PHE A 16 14.06 3.54 -12.91
C PHE A 16 13.10 4.55 -13.50
N TRP A 17 13.38 5.86 -13.38
CA TRP A 17 12.45 6.86 -13.85
C TRP A 17 12.30 6.84 -15.37
N ILE A 18 13.39 6.57 -16.15
CA ILE A 18 13.33 6.44 -17.60
C ILE A 18 12.38 5.30 -17.99
N VAL A 19 12.54 4.12 -17.38
CA VAL A 19 11.74 2.92 -17.71
C VAL A 19 10.26 3.13 -17.31
N ILE A 20 9.99 3.68 -16.12
CA ILE A 20 8.62 3.90 -15.67
C ILE A 20 7.91 4.93 -16.53
N LEU A 21 8.55 6.06 -16.84
CA LEU A 21 7.95 7.07 -17.71
C LEU A 21 7.78 6.55 -19.14
N ALA A 22 8.75 5.82 -19.68
CA ALA A 22 8.62 5.20 -21.01
C ALA A 22 7.43 4.21 -21.03
N SER A 23 7.25 3.41 -19.98
CA SER A 23 6.11 2.48 -19.87
C SER A 23 4.77 3.21 -19.76
N PHE A 24 4.72 4.33 -19.03
CA PHE A 24 3.54 5.17 -18.94
C PHE A 24 3.19 5.79 -20.30
N PHE A 25 4.16 6.38 -20.99
CA PHE A 25 3.91 6.97 -22.30
C PHE A 25 3.54 5.91 -23.34
N ALA A 26 4.18 4.74 -23.33
CA ALA A 26 3.79 3.64 -24.21
C ALA A 26 2.32 3.23 -23.99
N TRP A 27 1.89 3.11 -22.73
CA TRP A 27 0.49 2.88 -22.38
C TRP A 27 -0.41 4.02 -22.86
N PHE A 28 -0.05 5.27 -22.57
CA PHE A 28 -0.83 6.44 -22.95
C PHE A 28 -1.00 6.57 -24.47
N PHE A 29 0.07 6.34 -25.25
CA PHE A 29 -0.01 6.35 -26.72
C PHE A 29 -0.87 5.21 -27.26
N THR A 30 -0.84 4.04 -26.63
CA THR A 30 -1.73 2.93 -27.02
C THR A 30 -3.21 3.28 -26.82
N LEU A 31 -3.54 4.12 -25.81
CA LEU A 31 -4.91 4.64 -25.63
C LEU A 31 -5.34 5.53 -26.78
N LEU A 32 -4.42 6.37 -27.29
CA LEU A 32 -4.73 7.28 -28.41
C LEU A 32 -4.93 6.52 -29.73
N ILE A 33 -4.25 5.39 -29.91
CA ILE A 33 -4.32 4.57 -31.14
C ILE A 33 -5.54 3.65 -31.12
N ASN A 34 -5.99 3.20 -29.97
CA ASN A 34 -7.10 2.27 -29.82
C ASN A 34 -8.36 2.98 -29.30
N PRO A 35 -9.23 3.52 -30.19
CA PRO A 35 -10.39 4.32 -29.79
C PRO A 35 -11.45 3.54 -29.01
N HIS A 36 -11.39 2.20 -29.00
CA HIS A 36 -12.34 1.36 -28.26
C HIS A 36 -11.95 1.11 -26.79
N GLY A 37 -10.84 1.70 -26.31
CA GLY A 37 -10.48 1.67 -24.92
C GLY A 37 -10.13 0.31 -24.32
N LYS A 38 -10.01 -0.77 -25.14
CA LYS A 38 -9.65 -2.12 -24.65
C LYS A 38 -8.35 -2.15 -23.87
N GLN A 39 -7.43 -1.25 -24.15
CA GLN A 39 -6.20 -1.09 -23.38
C GLN A 39 -6.46 -0.47 -21.99
N LEU A 40 -7.50 0.33 -21.84
CA LEU A 40 -7.98 0.84 -20.55
C LEU A 40 -8.60 -0.29 -19.74
N ASP A 41 -9.34 -1.21 -20.36
CA ASP A 41 -9.90 -2.39 -19.68
C ASP A 41 -8.80 -3.31 -19.11
N LEU A 42 -7.65 -3.39 -19.77
CA LEU A 42 -6.48 -4.14 -19.28
C LEU A 42 -5.78 -3.47 -18.10
N PHE A 43 -5.94 -2.14 -17.94
CA PHE A 43 -5.13 -1.35 -17.01
C PHE A 43 -5.93 -0.76 -15.86
N PHE A 44 -6.99 -0.02 -16.12
CA PHE A 44 -7.60 0.86 -15.14
C PHE A 44 -9.10 0.99 -15.25
N LEU A 45 -9.63 1.06 -16.45
CA LEU A 45 -10.97 1.57 -16.67
C LEU A 45 -11.89 0.45 -17.12
N ARG A 46 -12.13 -0.49 -16.23
CA ARG A 46 -13.46 -1.05 -16.22
C ARG A 46 -14.40 0.10 -15.82
N MET A 47 -15.14 0.66 -16.76
CA MET A 47 -16.11 1.74 -16.48
C MET A 47 -16.99 1.43 -15.26
N ALA A 48 -17.28 0.13 -15.02
CA ALA A 48 -18.02 -0.35 -13.87
C ALA A 48 -17.29 -0.17 -12.53
N ASP A 49 -15.97 -0.13 -12.52
CA ASP A 49 -15.13 -0.08 -11.31
C ASP A 49 -14.48 1.29 -11.08
N PHE A 50 -14.64 2.23 -12.01
CA PHE A 50 -14.07 3.57 -11.89
C PHE A 50 -14.62 4.27 -10.64
N TRP A 51 -13.73 4.67 -9.74
CA TRP A 51 -14.02 5.24 -8.42
C TRP A 51 -14.95 4.40 -7.55
N ALA A 52 -15.03 3.09 -7.79
CA ALA A 52 -15.92 2.21 -7.06
C ALA A 52 -15.65 2.21 -5.55
N ASP A 53 -14.39 2.32 -5.12
CA ASP A 53 -14.07 2.33 -3.69
C ASP A 53 -14.57 3.61 -3.00
N ALA A 54 -14.46 4.78 -3.66
CA ALA A 54 -14.97 6.05 -3.15
C ALA A 54 -16.49 6.11 -3.16
N THR A 55 -17.12 5.75 -4.28
CA THR A 55 -18.58 5.84 -4.45
C THR A 55 -19.32 4.81 -3.58
N ASN A 56 -18.82 3.59 -3.48
CA ASN A 56 -19.39 2.58 -2.60
C ASN A 56 -19.28 3.02 -1.13
N THR A 57 -18.09 3.50 -0.70
CA THR A 57 -17.90 3.96 0.68
C THR A 57 -18.82 5.14 1.00
N THR A 58 -19.02 6.07 0.07
CA THR A 58 -19.96 7.16 0.23
C THR A 58 -21.40 6.65 0.31
N GLY A 59 -21.78 5.68 -0.50
CA GLY A 59 -23.11 5.05 -0.45
C GLY A 59 -23.41 4.38 0.90
N TYR A 60 -22.41 3.80 1.53
CA TYR A 60 -22.54 3.15 2.84
C TYR A 60 -22.85 4.13 3.98
N VAL A 61 -22.42 5.37 3.87
CA VAL A 61 -22.57 6.36 4.93
C VAL A 61 -23.78 7.27 4.74
N SER A 62 -24.66 6.99 3.79
CA SER A 62 -25.83 7.83 3.50
C SER A 62 -26.77 8.02 4.71
N GLY A 63 -26.77 7.10 5.67
CA GLY A 63 -27.63 7.14 6.83
C GLY A 63 -26.90 7.07 8.18
N LEU A 64 -25.63 7.45 8.34
CA LEU A 64 -24.83 7.28 9.57
C LEU A 64 -24.79 5.86 10.15
N ASP A 65 -25.18 4.87 9.37
CA ASP A 65 -25.14 3.44 9.74
C ASP A 65 -24.26 2.63 8.75
N PRO A 66 -22.94 2.89 8.69
CA PRO A 66 -22.07 2.30 7.67
C PRO A 66 -21.95 0.79 7.80
N TYR A 67 -22.10 0.21 8.99
CA TYR A 67 -21.81 -1.20 9.22
C TYR A 67 -22.99 -2.13 8.99
N HIS A 68 -24.23 -1.63 9.06
CA HIS A 68 -25.45 -2.42 8.83
C HIS A 68 -26.00 -2.22 7.42
N ASN A 69 -25.59 -1.17 6.72
CA ASN A 69 -25.93 -0.99 5.31
C ASN A 69 -25.26 -2.06 4.45
N SER A 70 -26.01 -2.72 3.60
CA SER A 70 -25.46 -3.62 2.60
C SER A 70 -25.87 -3.15 1.22
N ILE A 71 -24.88 -3.02 0.31
CA ILE A 71 -25.16 -2.82 -1.10
C ILE A 71 -25.09 -4.19 -1.78
N ASN A 72 -26.19 -4.59 -2.41
CA ASN A 72 -26.34 -5.88 -3.11
C ASN A 72 -26.14 -7.13 -2.23
N GLY A 73 -26.30 -7.06 -0.93
CA GLY A 73 -26.34 -8.20 -0.01
C GLY A 73 -25.03 -8.99 0.19
N LEU A 74 -23.96 -8.68 -0.57
CA LEU A 74 -22.69 -9.43 -0.59
C LEU A 74 -21.48 -8.62 -0.21
N GLN A 75 -21.58 -7.29 -0.10
CA GLN A 75 -20.42 -6.45 0.24
C GLN A 75 -20.45 -6.13 1.74
N HIS A 76 -19.41 -6.58 2.43
CA HIS A 76 -19.24 -6.36 3.85
C HIS A 76 -18.32 -5.17 4.10
N HIS A 77 -18.79 -4.23 4.89
CA HIS A 77 -18.09 -2.98 5.24
C HIS A 77 -17.01 -3.27 6.28
N ASN A 78 -15.77 -3.32 5.85
CA ASN A 78 -14.64 -3.77 6.66
C ASN A 78 -13.58 -2.69 6.95
N TYR A 79 -13.84 -1.44 6.55
CA TYR A 79 -12.96 -0.34 6.94
C TYR A 79 -13.11 -0.01 8.44
N PRO A 80 -12.05 0.50 9.10
CA PRO A 80 -12.18 1.21 10.35
C PRO A 80 -13.16 2.40 10.23
N PRO A 81 -13.65 2.97 11.33
CA PRO A 81 -14.71 3.97 11.28
C PRO A 81 -14.30 5.33 10.70
N LEU A 82 -13.01 5.70 10.74
CA LEU A 82 -12.55 7.01 10.26
C LEU A 82 -12.85 7.28 8.79
N PRO A 83 -12.60 6.36 7.83
CA PRO A 83 -13.01 6.53 6.44
C PRO A 83 -14.49 6.83 6.27
N TYR A 84 -15.35 6.12 6.99
CA TYR A 84 -16.80 6.33 6.91
C TYR A 84 -17.20 7.72 7.40
N LEU A 85 -16.58 8.20 8.48
CA LEU A 85 -16.83 9.56 8.96
C LEU A 85 -16.36 10.60 7.95
N LEU A 86 -15.18 10.42 7.34
CA LEU A 86 -14.66 11.34 6.32
C LEU A 86 -15.57 11.38 5.08
N PHE A 87 -16.01 10.22 4.58
CA PHE A 87 -16.93 10.16 3.45
C PHE A 87 -18.33 10.67 3.79
N TYR A 88 -18.78 10.48 5.02
CA TYR A 88 -20.04 11.08 5.51
C TYR A 88 -19.98 12.61 5.47
N LEU A 89 -18.91 13.21 6.02
CA LEU A 89 -18.73 14.65 5.97
C LEU A 89 -18.64 15.18 4.55
N LEU A 90 -17.90 14.50 3.67
CA LEU A 90 -17.81 14.85 2.27
C LEU A 90 -19.17 14.79 1.57
N ALA A 91 -19.94 13.75 1.83
CA ALA A 91 -21.28 13.57 1.30
C ALA A 91 -22.23 14.70 1.75
N HIS A 92 -22.25 15.02 3.05
CA HIS A 92 -23.16 16.02 3.61
C HIS A 92 -22.88 17.45 3.16
N VAL A 93 -21.63 17.79 2.93
CA VAL A 93 -21.26 19.11 2.38
C VAL A 93 -21.63 19.25 0.90
N SER A 94 -21.69 18.13 0.18
CA SER A 94 -21.75 18.12 -1.28
C SER A 94 -23.10 17.70 -1.87
N ILE A 95 -23.95 17.03 -1.08
CA ILE A 95 -25.19 16.41 -1.58
C ILE A 95 -26.39 17.20 -1.08
N ASN A 96 -27.25 17.57 -2.03
CA ASN A 96 -28.51 18.19 -1.71
C ASN A 96 -29.44 17.16 -1.04
N PRO A 97 -29.85 17.33 0.25
CA PRO A 97 -30.59 16.32 1.00
C PRO A 97 -32.01 16.08 0.48
N THR A 98 -32.47 16.80 -0.54
CA THR A 98 -33.85 16.76 -1.01
C THR A 98 -34.29 15.43 -1.64
N ASN A 99 -33.39 14.53 -2.00
CA ASN A 99 -33.73 13.25 -2.63
C ASN A 99 -33.38 11.99 -1.82
N GLY A 100 -32.99 12.10 -0.57
CA GLY A 100 -32.96 11.01 0.43
C GLY A 100 -32.16 9.72 0.11
N ASN A 101 -31.89 9.46 -1.14
CA ASN A 101 -31.27 8.21 -1.58
C ASN A 101 -29.96 8.50 -2.27
N PHE A 102 -28.88 8.33 -1.52
CA PHE A 102 -27.56 8.21 -2.10
C PHE A 102 -27.45 6.82 -2.73
N TYR A 103 -27.93 6.68 -3.96
CA TYR A 103 -27.62 5.48 -4.73
C TYR A 103 -26.13 5.44 -4.98
N PRO A 104 -25.46 4.29 -4.78
CA PRO A 104 -24.08 4.11 -5.22
C PRO A 104 -24.08 4.24 -6.75
N LEU A 105 -23.92 5.46 -7.21
CA LEU A 105 -23.74 5.73 -8.63
C LEU A 105 -22.42 5.08 -9.04
N LYS A 106 -22.45 4.32 -10.13
CA LYS A 106 -21.20 3.91 -10.80
C LYS A 106 -20.31 5.14 -10.94
N GLY A 107 -19.01 5.03 -10.64
CA GLY A 107 -18.15 6.18 -10.42
C GLY A 107 -18.18 7.24 -11.53
N TYR A 108 -18.36 6.84 -12.81
CA TYR A 108 -18.53 7.77 -13.91
C TYR A 108 -19.86 8.55 -13.88
N LEU A 109 -20.89 8.00 -13.22
CA LEU A 109 -22.18 8.68 -13.04
C LEU A 109 -22.13 9.66 -11.86
N ALA A 110 -21.27 9.46 -10.88
CA ALA A 110 -21.07 10.39 -9.76
C ALA A 110 -20.65 11.78 -10.29
N TYR A 111 -19.84 11.82 -11.34
CA TYR A 111 -19.46 13.05 -12.03
C TYR A 111 -20.67 13.85 -12.50
N TYR A 112 -21.68 13.19 -13.07
CA TYR A 112 -22.89 13.85 -13.58
C TYR A 112 -23.84 14.29 -12.50
N TYR A 113 -24.08 13.43 -11.50
CA TYR A 113 -25.15 13.62 -10.52
C TYR A 113 -24.69 14.27 -9.22
N GLN A 114 -23.36 14.28 -8.97
CA GLN A 114 -22.76 14.77 -7.73
C GLN A 114 -21.50 15.63 -8.02
N PRO A 115 -21.62 16.74 -8.74
CA PRO A 115 -20.46 17.50 -9.20
C PRO A 115 -19.65 18.10 -8.03
N ILE A 116 -20.30 18.58 -6.98
CA ILE A 116 -19.61 19.16 -5.81
C ILE A 116 -18.81 18.08 -5.08
N TRP A 117 -19.41 16.92 -4.83
CA TRP A 117 -18.71 15.78 -4.25
C TRP A 117 -17.48 15.39 -5.09
N THR A 118 -17.66 15.30 -6.39
CA THR A 118 -16.59 14.99 -7.35
C THR A 118 -15.45 15.99 -7.26
N ILE A 119 -15.75 17.29 -7.25
CA ILE A 119 -14.74 18.36 -7.15
C ILE A 119 -13.98 18.23 -5.82
N LEU A 120 -14.69 18.10 -4.69
CA LEU A 120 -14.05 17.99 -3.37
C LEU A 120 -13.19 16.73 -3.26
N PHE A 121 -13.66 15.61 -3.79
CA PHE A 121 -12.90 14.36 -3.82
C PHE A 121 -11.61 14.49 -4.66
N VAL A 122 -11.70 15.07 -5.87
CA VAL A 122 -10.54 15.31 -6.74
C VAL A 122 -9.57 16.29 -6.09
N VAL A 123 -10.04 17.36 -5.47
CA VAL A 123 -9.18 18.30 -4.74
C VAL A 123 -8.42 17.61 -3.62
N ALA A 124 -9.10 16.80 -2.80
CA ALA A 124 -8.46 16.04 -1.71
C ALA A 124 -7.41 15.07 -2.26
N LEU A 125 -7.72 14.38 -3.37
CA LEU A 125 -6.80 13.49 -4.07
C LEU A 125 -5.55 14.24 -4.56
N VAL A 126 -5.75 15.35 -5.29
CA VAL A 126 -4.64 16.16 -5.84
C VAL A 126 -3.76 16.72 -4.74
N ILE A 127 -4.34 17.24 -3.65
CA ILE A 127 -3.58 17.70 -2.49
C ILE A 127 -2.73 16.57 -1.91
N SER A 128 -3.31 15.38 -1.74
CA SER A 128 -2.59 14.22 -1.21
C SER A 128 -1.42 13.80 -2.11
N LEU A 129 -1.61 13.82 -3.43
CA LEU A 129 -0.56 13.53 -4.42
C LEU A 129 0.57 14.57 -4.39
N ILE A 130 0.23 15.86 -4.33
CA ILE A 130 1.22 16.94 -4.24
C ILE A 130 2.05 16.82 -2.95
N LEU A 131 1.40 16.55 -1.82
CA LEU A 131 2.07 16.36 -0.55
C LEU A 131 2.98 15.13 -0.57
N LEU A 132 2.50 14.00 -1.08
CA LEU A 132 3.30 12.77 -1.21
C LEU A 132 4.52 12.99 -2.10
N TYR A 133 4.34 13.61 -3.24
CA TYR A 133 5.41 14.01 -4.15
C TYR A 133 6.45 14.89 -3.48
N THR A 134 5.98 15.94 -2.79
CA THR A 134 6.85 16.88 -2.08
C THR A 134 7.68 16.20 -0.99
N VAL A 135 7.06 15.30 -0.22
CA VAL A 135 7.78 14.53 0.82
C VAL A 135 8.82 13.63 0.16
N CYS A 136 8.47 12.89 -0.90
CA CYS A 136 9.41 12.00 -1.60
C CYS A 136 10.61 12.76 -2.14
N ILE A 137 10.42 13.89 -2.83
CA ILE A 137 11.51 14.67 -3.41
C ILE A 137 12.45 15.21 -2.32
N ARG A 138 11.89 15.73 -1.22
CA ARG A 138 12.70 16.27 -0.10
C ARG A 138 13.53 15.20 0.58
N GLN A 139 13.12 13.94 0.50
CA GLN A 139 13.81 12.82 1.14
C GLN A 139 14.76 12.06 0.19
N LEU A 140 14.74 12.37 -1.10
CA LEU A 140 15.72 11.85 -2.07
C LEU A 140 17.00 12.69 -2.02
N HIS A 141 18.14 12.05 -1.71
CA HIS A 141 19.43 12.70 -1.52
C HIS A 141 20.30 12.67 -2.78
N PHE A 142 19.71 12.77 -3.98
CA PHE A 142 20.48 12.79 -5.22
C PHE A 142 21.26 14.09 -5.38
N LYS A 143 22.46 14.00 -6.00
CA LYS A 143 23.25 15.19 -6.36
C LYS A 143 22.50 16.07 -7.36
N SER A 144 21.74 15.47 -8.27
CA SER A 144 20.91 16.16 -9.24
C SER A 144 19.48 16.29 -8.70
N TYR A 145 19.05 17.52 -8.46
CA TYR A 145 17.65 17.80 -8.11
C TYR A 145 16.68 17.30 -9.19
N PHE A 146 17.10 17.36 -10.46
CA PHE A 146 16.33 16.81 -11.58
C PHE A 146 16.05 15.33 -11.41
N ASP A 147 17.02 14.51 -11.04
CA ASP A 147 16.82 13.08 -10.79
C ASP A 147 15.81 12.84 -9.65
N SER A 148 15.84 13.67 -8.58
CA SER A 148 14.84 13.59 -7.49
C SER A 148 13.42 13.89 -7.99
N VAL A 149 13.26 14.95 -8.77
CA VAL A 149 12.00 15.34 -9.40
C VAL A 149 11.47 14.22 -10.29
N MET A 150 12.31 13.66 -11.15
CA MET A 150 11.92 12.60 -12.11
C MET A 150 11.57 11.28 -11.43
N VAL A 151 12.30 10.87 -10.39
CA VAL A 151 11.95 9.70 -9.58
C VAL A 151 10.62 9.92 -8.85
N GLY A 152 10.44 11.08 -8.20
CA GLY A 152 9.17 11.42 -7.56
C GLY A 152 7.99 11.38 -8.55
N PHE A 153 8.18 11.96 -9.72
CA PHE A 153 7.16 11.98 -10.77
C PHE A 153 6.85 10.59 -11.32
N SER A 154 7.87 9.75 -11.51
CA SER A 154 7.68 8.36 -11.95
C SER A 154 6.91 7.52 -10.91
N LEU A 155 7.08 7.78 -9.61
CA LEU A 155 6.27 7.13 -8.56
C LEU A 155 4.79 7.51 -8.65
N LEU A 156 4.47 8.78 -9.00
CA LEU A 156 3.09 9.22 -9.21
C LEU A 156 2.46 8.61 -10.46
N LEU A 157 3.24 8.34 -11.49
CA LEU A 157 2.78 7.71 -12.74
C LEU A 157 2.98 6.19 -12.74
N SER A 158 3.31 5.60 -11.60
CA SER A 158 3.48 4.15 -11.45
C SER A 158 2.15 3.40 -11.47
N TYR A 159 2.20 2.12 -11.85
CA TYR A 159 1.01 1.27 -11.88
C TYR A 159 0.20 1.26 -10.56
N PRO A 160 0.81 1.07 -9.36
CA PRO A 160 0.03 1.06 -8.12
C PRO A 160 -0.68 2.39 -7.86
N MET A 161 -0.04 3.51 -8.23
CA MET A 161 -0.62 4.84 -8.05
C MET A 161 -1.80 5.06 -8.98
N LEU A 162 -1.61 4.82 -10.27
CA LEU A 162 -2.67 4.97 -11.25
C LEU A 162 -3.86 4.05 -10.93
N PHE A 163 -3.60 2.80 -10.53
CA PHE A 163 -4.66 1.87 -10.12
C PHE A 163 -5.41 2.35 -8.88
N THR A 164 -4.72 2.99 -7.93
CA THR A 164 -5.37 3.55 -6.73
C THR A 164 -6.23 4.76 -7.07
N ILE A 165 -5.77 5.61 -7.99
CA ILE A 165 -6.53 6.77 -8.50
C ILE A 165 -7.79 6.30 -9.22
N GLU A 166 -7.65 5.30 -10.08
CA GLU A 166 -8.79 4.72 -10.81
C GLU A 166 -9.86 4.16 -9.87
N ARG A 167 -9.45 3.43 -8.85
CA ARG A 167 -10.36 2.90 -7.82
C ARG A 167 -10.96 3.98 -6.92
N GLY A 168 -10.39 5.20 -6.90
CA GLY A 168 -10.79 6.24 -5.95
C GLY A 168 -10.51 5.82 -4.50
N ASN A 169 -9.44 5.06 -4.27
CA ASN A 169 -9.19 4.47 -2.95
C ASN A 169 -8.51 5.48 -2.01
N ILE A 170 -9.09 5.64 -0.82
CA ILE A 170 -8.55 6.51 0.26
C ILE A 170 -7.15 6.10 0.73
N LEU A 171 -6.63 4.96 0.29
CA LEU A 171 -5.31 4.45 0.63
C LEU A 171 -4.18 5.46 0.35
N ILE A 172 -4.34 6.34 -0.65
CA ILE A 172 -3.36 7.40 -0.93
C ILE A 172 -3.08 8.24 0.31
N ILE A 173 -4.11 8.58 1.08
CA ILE A 173 -3.97 9.34 2.34
C ILE A 173 -3.22 8.51 3.38
N ALA A 174 -3.53 7.21 3.49
CA ALA A 174 -2.83 6.32 4.42
C ALA A 174 -1.35 6.15 4.03
N VAL A 175 -1.03 6.04 2.74
CA VAL A 175 0.35 5.94 2.24
C VAL A 175 1.13 7.23 2.46
N LEU A 176 0.52 8.40 2.20
CA LEU A 176 1.10 9.70 2.53
C LEU A 176 1.44 9.77 4.02
N ALA A 177 0.51 9.38 4.88
CA ALA A 177 0.66 9.41 6.33
C ALA A 177 1.76 8.46 6.82
N VAL A 178 1.85 7.23 6.28
CA VAL A 178 2.97 6.30 6.55
C VAL A 178 4.29 6.87 6.04
N THR A 179 4.30 7.49 4.87
CA THR A 179 5.51 8.10 4.30
C THR A 179 6.04 9.22 5.19
N ILE A 180 5.15 10.13 5.66
CA ILE A 180 5.51 11.17 6.63
C ILE A 180 6.07 10.54 7.91
N PHE A 181 5.42 9.50 8.44
CA PHE A 181 5.90 8.82 9.63
C PHE A 181 7.30 8.22 9.43
N VAL A 182 7.53 7.44 8.39
CA VAL A 182 8.80 6.75 8.13
C VAL A 182 9.98 7.74 8.02
N PHE A 183 9.73 8.94 7.49
CA PHE A 183 10.79 9.93 7.32
C PHE A 183 11.00 10.85 8.52
N TYR A 184 9.98 11.09 9.35
CA TYR A 184 10.05 12.11 10.39
C TYR A 184 9.81 11.61 11.82
N TYR A 185 9.57 10.30 12.06
CA TYR A 185 9.29 9.79 13.41
C TYR A 185 10.48 9.96 14.37
N ASP A 186 11.69 10.09 13.85
CA ASP A 186 12.94 10.27 14.58
C ASP A 186 13.64 11.63 14.31
N ASP A 187 12.92 12.59 13.73
CA ASP A 187 13.42 13.94 13.46
C ASP A 187 13.70 14.68 14.79
N GLU A 188 14.76 15.47 14.82
CA GLU A 188 15.13 16.27 16.00
C GLU A 188 14.10 17.35 16.32
N CYS A 189 13.45 17.89 15.28
CA CYS A 189 12.38 18.86 15.41
C CYS A 189 11.12 18.22 16.01
N LYS A 190 10.76 18.63 17.24
CA LYS A 190 9.61 18.10 17.98
C LYS A 190 8.30 18.17 17.19
N TRP A 191 8.07 19.25 16.45
CA TRP A 191 6.86 19.41 15.63
C TRP A 191 6.77 18.42 14.48
N LYS A 192 7.88 18.21 13.75
CA LYS A 192 7.90 17.22 12.67
C LYS A 192 7.67 15.81 13.19
N ARG A 193 8.31 15.48 14.32
CA ARG A 193 8.11 14.19 14.98
C ARG A 193 6.65 14.02 15.43
N GLU A 194 6.03 15.07 16.01
CA GLU A 194 4.63 15.02 16.42
C GLU A 194 3.68 14.80 15.24
N ILE A 195 3.87 15.54 14.15
CA ILE A 195 3.11 15.35 12.90
C ILE A 195 3.27 13.93 12.40
N ALA A 196 4.47 13.34 12.46
CA ALA A 196 4.71 11.97 12.05
C ALA A 196 3.91 10.96 12.89
N LEU A 197 3.87 11.13 14.23
CA LEU A 197 3.10 10.24 15.12
C LEU A 197 1.60 10.33 14.84
N ILE A 198 1.07 11.55 14.69
CA ILE A 198 -0.34 11.77 14.32
C ILE A 198 -0.64 11.19 12.93
N SER A 199 0.29 11.34 11.97
CA SER A 199 0.14 10.77 10.62
C SER A 199 0.03 9.25 10.67
N LEU A 200 0.89 8.55 11.42
CA LEU A 200 0.75 7.09 11.55
C LEU A 200 -0.58 6.70 12.19
N ALA A 201 -1.00 7.40 13.23
CA ALA A 201 -2.31 7.17 13.86
C ALA A 201 -3.47 7.38 12.86
N THR A 202 -3.38 8.40 12.00
CA THR A 202 -4.36 8.63 10.92
C THR A 202 -4.35 7.46 9.92
N ALA A 203 -3.17 6.97 9.53
CA ALA A 203 -3.06 5.82 8.63
C ALA A 203 -3.70 4.57 9.23
N ILE A 204 -3.50 4.33 10.54
CA ILE A 204 -4.13 3.22 11.29
C ILE A 204 -5.65 3.41 11.35
N GLY A 205 -6.13 4.62 11.59
CA GLY A 205 -7.55 4.96 11.57
C GLY A 205 -8.21 4.75 10.21
N ILE A 206 -7.46 4.89 9.11
CA ILE A 206 -7.95 4.63 7.75
C ILE A 206 -7.91 3.13 7.43
N LYS A 207 -6.83 2.44 7.82
CA LYS A 207 -6.64 1.01 7.58
C LYS A 207 -5.75 0.44 8.68
N LEU A 208 -6.13 -0.71 9.28
CA LEU A 208 -5.41 -1.24 10.44
C LEU A 208 -3.97 -1.69 10.12
N SER A 209 -3.74 -2.16 8.90
CA SER A 209 -2.44 -2.74 8.49
C SER A 209 -1.22 -1.81 8.65
N PRO A 210 -1.29 -0.48 8.46
CA PRO A 210 -0.19 0.43 8.77
C PRO A 210 0.30 0.42 10.22
N GLY A 211 -0.50 -0.12 11.13
CA GLY A 211 -0.10 -0.28 12.54
C GLY A 211 1.21 -1.04 12.73
N ILE A 212 1.61 -1.85 11.74
CA ILE A 212 2.90 -2.56 11.76
C ILE A 212 4.11 -1.60 11.86
N PHE A 213 4.00 -0.38 11.32
CA PHE A 213 5.07 0.60 11.35
C PHE A 213 5.33 1.18 12.75
N ILE A 214 4.43 0.97 13.73
CA ILE A 214 4.67 1.27 15.15
C ILE A 214 5.95 0.59 15.64
N LEU A 215 6.29 -0.57 15.08
CA LEU A 215 7.48 -1.32 15.44
C LEU A 215 8.80 -0.55 15.21
N LEU A 216 8.82 0.47 14.34
CA LEU A 216 9.99 1.35 14.20
C LEU A 216 10.32 2.09 15.51
N LEU A 217 9.30 2.49 16.28
CA LEU A 217 9.47 3.11 17.60
C LEU A 217 9.91 2.07 18.63
N PHE A 218 9.34 0.86 18.56
CA PHE A 218 9.71 -0.25 19.44
C PHE A 218 11.18 -0.65 19.25
N TYR A 219 11.65 -0.78 18.02
CA TYR A 219 13.05 -1.12 17.72
C TYR A 219 14.03 -0.04 18.19
N LYS A 220 13.62 1.22 18.14
CA LYS A 220 14.40 2.35 18.71
C LYS A 220 14.27 2.50 20.23
N LYS A 221 13.39 1.71 20.88
CA LYS A 221 13.07 1.82 22.30
C LYS A 221 12.53 3.21 22.70
N ASP A 222 11.91 3.92 21.76
CA ASP A 222 11.25 5.20 22.01
C ASP A 222 9.84 4.97 22.56
N TRP A 223 9.79 4.55 23.81
CA TRP A 223 8.54 4.22 24.51
C TRP A 223 7.60 5.42 24.62
N LYS A 224 8.16 6.63 24.75
CA LYS A 224 7.37 7.86 24.86
C LYS A 224 6.57 8.12 23.58
N SER A 225 7.21 8.04 22.43
CA SER A 225 6.52 8.18 21.12
C SER A 225 5.61 7.01 20.85
N LEU A 226 5.96 5.80 21.29
CA LEU A 226 5.11 4.61 21.19
C LEU A 226 3.77 4.80 21.91
N TYR A 227 3.78 5.23 23.19
CA TYR A 227 2.54 5.51 23.94
C TYR A 227 1.70 6.58 23.26
N ARG A 228 2.32 7.63 22.74
CA ARG A 228 1.60 8.73 22.06
C ARG A 228 0.92 8.24 20.80
N VAL A 229 1.62 7.48 19.95
CA VAL A 229 1.02 6.94 18.71
C VAL A 229 -0.11 5.97 19.03
N CYS A 230 0.04 5.11 20.03
CA CYS A 230 -1.05 4.23 20.51
C CYS A 230 -2.26 5.04 20.98
N PHE A 231 -2.03 6.09 21.77
CA PHE A 231 -3.10 6.97 22.24
C PHE A 231 -3.85 7.66 21.09
N TYR A 232 -3.12 8.25 20.13
CA TYR A 232 -3.74 8.86 18.94
C TYR A 232 -4.48 7.83 18.09
N SER A 233 -3.91 6.63 17.93
CA SER A 233 -4.57 5.56 17.18
C SER A 233 -5.88 5.11 17.82
N ILE A 234 -5.92 5.03 19.15
CA ILE A 234 -7.16 4.72 19.89
C ILE A 234 -8.20 5.79 19.63
N ILE A 235 -7.83 7.08 19.65
CA ILE A 235 -8.76 8.16 19.34
C ILE A 235 -9.31 8.02 17.91
N PHE A 236 -8.44 7.87 16.90
CA PHE A 236 -8.88 7.77 15.51
C PHE A 236 -9.65 6.48 15.19
N LEU A 237 -9.42 5.41 15.94
CA LEU A 237 -10.17 4.16 15.78
C LEU A 237 -11.49 4.13 16.54
N LEU A 238 -11.57 4.75 17.73
CA LEU A 238 -12.74 4.58 18.57
C LEU A 238 -13.69 5.78 18.55
N LEU A 239 -13.15 7.01 18.50
CA LEU A 239 -13.98 8.22 18.54
C LEU A 239 -15.04 8.27 17.42
N PRO A 240 -14.76 7.90 16.15
CA PRO A 240 -15.77 7.98 15.10
C PRO A 240 -16.98 7.08 15.33
N PHE A 241 -16.87 5.97 16.09
CA PHE A 241 -18.01 5.10 16.38
C PHE A 241 -19.13 5.79 17.18
N PHE A 242 -18.80 6.82 17.95
CA PHE A 242 -19.80 7.57 18.73
C PHE A 242 -20.72 8.42 17.84
N PHE A 243 -20.35 8.68 16.60
CA PHE A 243 -21.14 9.45 15.64
C PHE A 243 -22.10 8.59 14.83
N PHE A 244 -21.96 7.26 14.87
CA PHE A 244 -22.78 6.35 14.06
C PHE A 244 -24.03 5.90 14.80
N GLU A 245 -25.13 5.71 14.07
CA GLU A 245 -26.38 5.15 14.58
C GLU A 245 -26.17 3.75 15.16
N GLY A 246 -26.99 3.37 16.13
CA GLY A 246 -26.89 2.07 16.82
C GLY A 246 -25.91 2.04 18.00
N GLY A 247 -25.11 3.10 18.18
CA GLY A 247 -24.21 3.27 19.31
C GLY A 247 -22.90 2.50 19.19
N PHE A 248 -21.92 2.88 20.04
CA PHE A 248 -20.54 2.41 20.01
C PHE A 248 -20.41 0.88 19.98
N TYR A 249 -21.01 0.20 20.95
CA TYR A 249 -20.81 -1.25 21.14
C TYR A 249 -21.34 -2.08 19.97
N LYS A 250 -22.53 -1.75 19.47
CA LYS A 250 -23.15 -2.46 18.34
C LYS A 250 -22.32 -2.30 17.05
N ASN A 251 -21.85 -1.08 16.76
CA ASN A 251 -21.03 -0.81 15.60
C ASN A 251 -19.65 -1.51 15.63
N VAL A 252 -19.02 -1.56 16.81
CA VAL A 252 -17.75 -2.30 16.98
C VAL A 252 -17.94 -3.79 16.70
N LEU A 253 -18.97 -4.42 17.29
CA LEU A 253 -19.27 -5.84 17.05
C LEU A 253 -19.57 -6.12 15.58
N GLN A 254 -20.35 -5.23 14.94
CA GLN A 254 -20.71 -5.39 13.54
C GLN A 254 -19.50 -5.23 12.61
N MET A 255 -18.59 -4.29 12.89
CA MET A 255 -17.33 -4.16 12.15
C MET A 255 -16.52 -5.45 12.19
N PHE A 256 -16.34 -6.07 13.37
CA PHE A 256 -15.62 -7.33 13.47
C PHE A 256 -16.33 -8.49 12.74
N SER A 257 -17.65 -8.54 12.81
CA SER A 257 -18.45 -9.50 12.05
C SER A 257 -18.25 -9.32 10.55
N ASN A 258 -18.28 -8.08 10.05
CA ASN A 258 -18.07 -7.76 8.65
C ASN A 258 -16.65 -8.10 8.18
N ILE A 259 -15.63 -7.85 8.99
CA ILE A 259 -14.24 -8.25 8.70
C ILE A 259 -14.16 -9.78 8.56
N LYS A 260 -14.76 -10.53 9.48
CA LYS A 260 -14.80 -12.00 9.43
C LYS A 260 -15.48 -12.49 8.15
N LEU A 261 -16.63 -11.95 7.81
CA LEU A 261 -17.37 -12.28 6.59
C LEU A 261 -16.57 -11.95 5.33
N HIS A 262 -15.90 -10.80 5.30
CA HIS A 262 -15.03 -10.43 4.18
C HIS A 262 -13.93 -11.46 3.92
N PHE A 263 -13.30 -11.97 4.99
CA PHE A 263 -12.29 -13.03 4.86
C PHE A 263 -12.86 -14.38 4.42
N MET A 264 -14.12 -14.68 4.74
CA MET A 264 -14.77 -15.91 4.33
C MET A 264 -15.20 -15.89 2.86
N TYR A 265 -15.65 -14.75 2.35
CA TYR A 265 -16.18 -14.64 0.98
C TYR A 265 -15.13 -14.32 -0.07
N HIS A 266 -14.01 -13.71 0.31
CA HIS A 266 -12.99 -13.36 -0.67
C HIS A 266 -11.89 -14.42 -0.72
N SER A 267 -11.70 -14.97 -1.92
CA SER A 267 -10.63 -15.93 -2.21
C SER A 267 -9.26 -15.30 -1.99
N GLU A 268 -8.35 -16.04 -1.37
CA GLU A 268 -6.93 -15.67 -1.23
C GLU A 268 -6.23 -15.42 -2.59
N ALA A 269 -6.86 -15.81 -3.70
CA ALA A 269 -6.39 -15.52 -5.06
C ALA A 269 -6.39 -14.02 -5.42
N TYR A 270 -7.21 -13.21 -4.75
CA TYR A 270 -7.29 -11.76 -4.97
C TYR A 270 -6.24 -10.95 -4.19
N GLY A 271 -5.24 -11.62 -3.62
CA GLY A 271 -4.19 -10.97 -2.85
C GLY A 271 -2.97 -10.54 -3.66
N THR A 272 -2.06 -9.84 -2.97
CA THR A 272 -0.70 -9.52 -3.41
C THR A 272 0.34 -10.38 -2.70
N GLY A 273 -0.11 -11.31 -1.86
CA GLY A 273 0.73 -12.15 -1.02
C GLY A 273 1.21 -13.44 -1.72
N LEU A 274 1.98 -14.24 -0.97
CA LEU A 274 2.59 -15.48 -1.46
C LEU A 274 1.57 -16.48 -2.00
N ILE A 275 0.42 -16.61 -1.33
CA ILE A 275 -0.63 -17.55 -1.73
C ILE A 275 -1.28 -17.11 -3.05
N ALA A 276 -1.60 -15.82 -3.18
CA ALA A 276 -2.16 -15.29 -4.43
C ALA A 276 -1.20 -15.47 -5.61
N SER A 277 0.10 -15.24 -5.38
CA SER A 277 1.13 -15.47 -6.39
C SER A 277 1.18 -16.94 -6.80
N TYR A 278 1.19 -17.86 -5.85
CA TYR A 278 1.14 -19.30 -6.12
C TYR A 278 -0.09 -19.70 -6.95
N ILE A 279 -1.29 -19.27 -6.54
CA ILE A 279 -2.53 -19.62 -7.24
C ILE A 279 -2.51 -19.10 -8.68
N LYS A 280 -2.04 -17.85 -8.90
CA LYS A 280 -1.96 -17.27 -10.23
C LYS A 280 -0.97 -18.01 -11.14
N TYR A 281 0.20 -18.38 -10.61
CA TYR A 281 1.19 -19.16 -11.37
C TYR A 281 0.71 -20.58 -11.62
N ALA A 282 0.09 -21.21 -10.64
CA ALA A 282 -0.46 -22.53 -10.83
C ALA A 282 -1.51 -22.54 -11.95
N LYS A 283 -2.44 -21.59 -11.96
CA LYS A 283 -3.42 -21.44 -13.05
C LYS A 283 -2.79 -21.14 -14.40
N PHE A 284 -1.73 -20.32 -14.42
CA PHE A 284 -1.02 -20.03 -15.66
C PHE A 284 -0.36 -21.29 -16.28
N PHE A 285 0.25 -22.16 -15.46
CA PHE A 285 0.94 -23.35 -15.95
C PHE A 285 0.04 -24.55 -16.19
N TRP A 286 -1.02 -24.70 -15.37
CA TRP A 286 -1.90 -25.90 -15.39
C TRP A 286 -3.34 -25.60 -15.84
N GLY A 287 -3.64 -24.36 -16.22
CA GLY A 287 -4.93 -23.91 -16.72
C GLY A 287 -5.85 -23.35 -15.64
N ASP A 288 -6.90 -22.62 -16.07
CA ASP A 288 -7.83 -21.92 -15.18
C ASP A 288 -8.63 -22.86 -14.26
N ASN A 289 -8.81 -24.11 -14.66
CA ASN A 289 -9.50 -25.15 -13.89
C ASN A 289 -8.62 -25.80 -12.80
N PHE A 290 -7.38 -25.30 -12.63
CA PHE A 290 -6.50 -25.82 -11.59
C PHE A 290 -7.09 -25.58 -10.20
N GLU A 291 -7.38 -26.67 -9.50
CA GLU A 291 -7.82 -26.66 -8.11
C GLU A 291 -6.62 -26.76 -7.16
N VAL A 292 -6.53 -25.82 -6.25
CA VAL A 292 -5.44 -25.80 -5.27
C VAL A 292 -5.66 -26.88 -4.21
N ASN A 293 -4.70 -27.76 -4.04
CA ASN A 293 -4.74 -28.78 -3.00
C ASN A 293 -4.78 -28.11 -1.60
N VAL A 294 -5.73 -28.55 -0.77
CA VAL A 294 -5.96 -28.00 0.58
C VAL A 294 -4.71 -28.15 1.47
N VAL A 295 -3.94 -29.21 1.32
CA VAL A 295 -2.69 -29.44 2.07
C VAL A 295 -1.64 -28.41 1.67
N VAL A 296 -1.49 -28.14 0.37
CA VAL A 296 -0.56 -27.10 -0.14
C VAL A 296 -0.95 -25.73 0.40
N LEU A 297 -2.24 -25.42 0.40
CA LEU A 297 -2.77 -24.16 0.96
C LEU A 297 -2.45 -24.03 2.45
N ALA A 298 -2.63 -25.10 3.22
CA ALA A 298 -2.31 -25.11 4.65
C ALA A 298 -0.81 -24.88 4.90
N ILE A 299 0.06 -25.53 4.11
CA ILE A 299 1.52 -25.31 4.17
C ILE A 299 1.86 -23.85 3.83
N LEU A 300 1.30 -23.30 2.77
CA LEU A 300 1.56 -21.91 2.36
C LEU A 300 1.08 -20.90 3.41
N ARG A 301 -0.06 -21.15 4.07
CA ARG A 301 -0.55 -20.33 5.17
C ARG A 301 0.40 -20.37 6.37
N PHE A 302 0.90 -21.53 6.71
CA PHE A 302 1.90 -21.69 7.77
C PHE A 302 3.20 -20.95 7.41
N LEU A 303 3.78 -21.21 6.25
CA LEU A 303 5.00 -20.54 5.75
C LEU A 303 4.85 -19.00 5.70
N LYS A 304 3.68 -18.49 5.31
CA LYS A 304 3.38 -17.06 5.33
C LYS A 304 3.56 -16.45 6.73
N VAL A 305 3.06 -17.13 7.75
CA VAL A 305 3.18 -16.67 9.15
C VAL A 305 4.63 -16.76 9.63
N GLU A 306 5.32 -17.87 9.37
CA GLU A 306 6.72 -18.05 9.75
C GLU A 306 7.64 -16.99 9.13
N VAL A 307 7.45 -16.71 7.84
CA VAL A 307 8.16 -15.64 7.14
C VAL A 307 7.86 -14.27 7.76
N ALA A 308 6.60 -13.98 8.05
CA ALA A 308 6.24 -12.71 8.68
C ALA A 308 6.91 -12.55 10.06
N VAL A 309 6.90 -13.59 10.87
CA VAL A 309 7.58 -13.61 12.19
C VAL A 309 9.09 -13.41 12.03
N LEU A 310 9.72 -14.10 11.07
CA LEU A 310 11.15 -13.94 10.78
C LEU A 310 11.47 -12.47 10.42
N LEU A 311 10.71 -11.87 9.49
CA LEU A 311 10.92 -10.51 9.04
C LEU A 311 10.73 -9.49 10.17
N LEU A 312 9.76 -9.72 11.07
CA LEU A 312 9.52 -8.86 12.22
C LEU A 312 10.65 -8.96 13.27
N LEU A 313 11.01 -10.17 13.66
CA LEU A 313 12.04 -10.37 14.68
C LEU A 313 13.40 -9.88 14.20
N SER A 314 13.73 -10.11 12.95
CA SER A 314 15.02 -9.71 12.38
C SER A 314 15.22 -8.19 12.35
N ALA A 315 14.16 -7.41 12.29
CA ALA A 315 14.26 -5.97 12.28
C ALA A 315 14.95 -5.39 13.55
N CYS A 316 14.97 -6.16 14.66
CA CYS A 316 15.74 -5.81 15.85
C CYS A 316 17.27 -5.92 15.65
N PHE A 317 17.73 -6.67 14.66
CA PHE A 317 19.14 -6.95 14.39
C PHE A 317 19.67 -6.25 13.13
N LEU A 318 18.78 -5.75 12.30
CA LEU A 318 19.11 -5.02 11.09
C LEU A 318 19.55 -3.59 11.41
N LYS A 319 20.56 -3.10 10.67
CA LYS A 319 21.10 -1.75 10.85
C LYS A 319 20.54 -0.75 9.82
N ASP A 320 20.30 -1.23 8.60
CA ASP A 320 19.91 -0.38 7.49
C ASP A 320 18.39 -0.11 7.52
N LYS A 321 18.01 1.16 7.62
CA LYS A 321 16.60 1.59 7.70
C LYS A 321 15.78 1.11 6.51
N TRP A 322 16.36 1.08 5.29
CA TRP A 322 15.64 0.65 4.09
C TRP A 322 15.18 -0.80 4.16
N ILE A 323 16.03 -1.72 4.71
CA ILE A 323 15.65 -3.14 4.80
C ILE A 323 14.64 -3.37 5.94
N ILE A 324 14.72 -2.62 7.04
CA ILE A 324 13.72 -2.66 8.11
C ILE A 324 12.36 -2.24 7.56
N VAL A 325 12.30 -1.13 6.82
CA VAL A 325 11.06 -0.64 6.21
C VAL A 325 10.56 -1.61 5.15
N LEU A 326 11.45 -2.24 4.37
CA LEU A 326 11.07 -3.31 3.44
C LEU A 326 10.42 -4.48 4.19
N ASN A 327 11.03 -4.98 5.27
CA ASN A 327 10.49 -6.08 6.06
C ASN A 327 9.07 -5.76 6.56
N LEU A 328 8.87 -4.57 7.16
CA LEU A 328 7.55 -4.16 7.65
C LEU A 328 6.53 -4.03 6.51
N THR A 329 6.95 -3.49 5.37
CA THR A 329 6.08 -3.37 4.19
C THR A 329 5.71 -4.74 3.63
N LEU A 330 6.67 -5.68 3.54
CA LEU A 330 6.38 -7.03 3.07
C LEU A 330 5.42 -7.75 4.01
N VAL A 331 5.58 -7.63 5.33
CA VAL A 331 4.64 -8.20 6.29
C VAL A 331 3.24 -7.61 6.11
N LEU A 332 3.13 -6.28 5.90
CA LEU A 332 1.87 -5.61 5.59
C LEU A 332 1.20 -6.17 4.32
N LEU A 333 2.00 -6.53 3.31
CA LEU A 333 1.50 -7.04 2.03
C LEU A 333 1.14 -8.52 2.07
N ILE A 334 1.90 -9.35 2.80
CA ILE A 334 1.72 -10.81 2.77
C ILE A 334 0.74 -11.33 3.83
N LEU A 335 0.60 -10.66 4.99
CA LEU A 335 -0.27 -11.15 6.07
C LEU A 335 -1.76 -11.09 5.72
N PRO A 336 -2.32 -10.02 5.15
CA PRO A 336 -3.72 -9.99 4.78
C PRO A 336 -4.05 -11.06 3.75
N SER A 337 -5.20 -11.71 3.90
CA SER A 337 -5.68 -12.71 2.92
C SER A 337 -6.10 -12.05 1.62
N VAL A 338 -6.60 -10.81 1.71
CA VAL A 338 -7.09 -10.04 0.56
C VAL A 338 -6.41 -8.67 0.58
N SER A 339 -5.64 -8.39 -0.47
CA SER A 339 -5.01 -7.09 -0.67
C SER A 339 -4.92 -6.80 -2.17
N GLY A 340 -5.55 -5.72 -2.63
CA GLY A 340 -5.46 -5.33 -4.04
C GLY A 340 -4.06 -4.84 -4.42
N GLY A 341 -3.76 -4.81 -5.73
CA GLY A 341 -2.49 -4.32 -6.28
C GLY A 341 -2.15 -2.87 -5.88
N TYR A 342 -3.16 -2.08 -5.49
CA TYR A 342 -2.98 -0.74 -4.94
C TYR A 342 -2.21 -0.73 -3.60
N CYS A 343 -2.21 -1.82 -2.83
CA CYS A 343 -1.42 -1.92 -1.59
C CYS A 343 0.09 -1.82 -1.84
N MET A 344 0.56 -2.05 -3.09
CA MET A 344 1.95 -1.82 -3.47
C MET A 344 2.39 -0.36 -3.27
N LEU A 345 1.49 0.60 -3.12
CA LEU A 345 1.83 1.98 -2.77
C LEU A 345 2.60 2.10 -1.44
N TYR A 346 2.41 1.17 -0.51
CA TYR A 346 3.21 1.15 0.72
C TYR A 346 4.70 0.87 0.48
N MET A 347 5.10 0.48 -0.74
CA MET A 347 6.50 0.40 -1.14
C MET A 347 7.16 1.77 -1.36
N ILE A 348 6.40 2.88 -1.47
CA ILE A 348 6.95 4.21 -1.74
C ILE A 348 8.03 4.63 -0.72
N PRO A 349 7.79 4.65 0.61
CA PRO A 349 8.82 5.06 1.57
C PRO A 349 10.05 4.14 1.53
N PHE A 350 9.85 2.84 1.34
CA PHE A 350 10.95 1.90 1.11
C PHE A 350 11.74 2.24 -0.15
N THR A 351 11.08 2.52 -1.27
CA THR A 351 11.73 2.84 -2.56
C THR A 351 12.65 4.06 -2.43
N VAL A 352 12.19 5.11 -1.74
CA VAL A 352 12.99 6.32 -1.49
C VAL A 352 14.23 6.00 -0.63
N LEU A 353 14.06 5.26 0.47
CA LEU A 353 15.17 4.84 1.32
C LEU A 353 16.17 3.93 0.59
N PHE A 354 15.66 3.01 -0.23
CA PHE A 354 16.48 2.12 -1.03
C PHE A 354 17.33 2.90 -2.04
N PHE A 355 16.75 3.86 -2.75
CA PHE A 355 17.51 4.69 -3.69
C PHE A 355 18.58 5.53 -3.00
N ASN A 356 18.30 6.08 -1.82
CA ASN A 356 19.32 6.75 -1.02
C ASN A 356 20.49 5.80 -0.69
N SER A 357 20.19 4.54 -0.33
CA SER A 357 21.23 3.54 -0.04
C SER A 357 22.10 3.15 -1.23
N LEU A 358 21.66 3.43 -2.46
CA LEU A 358 22.45 3.20 -3.68
C LEU A 358 23.44 4.32 -3.98
N ILE A 359 23.16 5.53 -3.49
CA ILE A 359 24.01 6.70 -3.76
C ILE A 359 25.32 6.63 -2.97
N ASP A 360 25.27 6.05 -1.78
CA ASP A 360 26.41 5.94 -0.88
C ASP A 360 27.48 4.95 -1.36
N HIS A 361 27.16 4.14 -2.38
CA HIS A 361 28.04 3.11 -2.92
C HIS A 361 28.21 3.23 -4.44
N ASP A 362 29.45 3.26 -4.91
CA ASP A 362 29.75 3.33 -6.35
C ASP A 362 29.37 2.05 -7.09
N LYS A 363 29.32 0.92 -6.39
CA LYS A 363 28.96 -0.39 -6.98
C LYS A 363 27.76 -0.99 -6.26
N ALA A 364 26.76 -1.44 -7.02
CA ALA A 364 25.63 -2.17 -6.50
C ALA A 364 25.98 -3.66 -6.34
N SER A 365 25.54 -4.26 -5.24
CA SER A 365 25.58 -5.72 -5.04
C SER A 365 24.45 -6.40 -5.81
N LEU A 366 24.56 -7.70 -6.09
CA LEU A 366 23.59 -8.47 -6.86
C LEU A 366 22.19 -8.39 -6.21
N ASP A 367 22.11 -8.50 -4.90
CA ASP A 367 20.87 -8.38 -4.13
C ASP A 367 20.20 -7.01 -4.32
N LYS A 368 20.95 -5.90 -4.31
CA LYS A 368 20.42 -4.57 -4.60
C LYS A 368 19.92 -4.46 -6.04
N VAL A 369 20.59 -5.09 -7.01
CA VAL A 369 20.11 -5.13 -8.39
C VAL A 369 18.81 -5.93 -8.51
N LEU A 370 18.68 -7.05 -7.82
CA LEU A 370 17.44 -7.83 -7.80
C LEU A 370 16.29 -7.06 -7.14
N VAL A 371 16.53 -6.37 -6.03
CA VAL A 371 15.54 -5.47 -5.41
C VAL A 371 15.11 -4.38 -6.40
N PHE A 372 16.06 -3.77 -7.12
CA PHE A 372 15.78 -2.77 -8.14
C PHE A 372 14.90 -3.32 -9.27
N LEU A 373 15.20 -4.52 -9.77
CA LEU A 373 14.37 -5.18 -10.81
C LEU A 373 12.95 -5.46 -10.30
N CYS A 374 12.80 -5.90 -9.05
CA CYS A 374 11.48 -6.05 -8.43
C CYS A 374 10.71 -4.73 -8.36
N LEU A 375 11.38 -3.63 -8.02
CA LEU A 375 10.75 -2.30 -8.01
C LEU A 375 10.31 -1.86 -9.41
N LEU A 376 11.11 -2.15 -10.45
CA LEU A 376 10.68 -1.90 -11.83
C LEU A 376 9.42 -2.69 -12.17
N LEU A 377 9.37 -3.98 -11.87
CA LEU A 377 8.22 -4.84 -12.14
C LEU A 377 6.94 -4.39 -11.41
N ILE A 378 7.07 -3.93 -10.16
CA ILE A 378 5.94 -3.43 -9.36
C ILE A 378 5.38 -2.14 -9.98
N ASN A 379 6.24 -1.24 -10.42
CA ASN A 379 5.86 0.11 -10.85
C ASN A 379 5.60 0.24 -12.35
N PHE A 380 5.93 -0.79 -13.15
CA PHE A 380 5.78 -0.78 -14.59
C PHE A 380 4.31 -0.66 -15.02
N VAL A 381 4.00 0.29 -15.89
CA VAL A 381 2.62 0.66 -16.25
C VAL A 381 2.10 -0.14 -17.42
N TYR A 382 2.84 -0.23 -18.52
CA TYR A 382 2.41 -0.94 -19.72
C TYR A 382 2.30 -2.44 -19.45
N ARG A 383 1.12 -3.01 -19.66
CA ARG A 383 0.87 -4.43 -19.44
C ARG A 383 0.32 -5.08 -20.70
N CYS A 384 0.99 -6.11 -21.15
CA CYS A 384 0.49 -7.08 -22.11
C CYS A 384 0.24 -8.40 -21.38
N ASP A 385 -0.29 -9.42 -22.04
CA ASP A 385 -0.61 -10.71 -21.38
C ASP A 385 0.61 -11.32 -20.67
N MET A 386 1.81 -11.19 -21.26
CA MET A 386 3.06 -11.61 -20.62
C MET A 386 3.42 -10.78 -19.38
N SER A 387 3.07 -9.50 -19.33
CA SER A 387 3.35 -8.65 -18.17
C SER A 387 2.41 -8.91 -17.00
N ASN A 388 1.28 -9.56 -17.22
CA ASN A 388 0.45 -10.07 -16.13
C ASN A 388 1.14 -11.19 -15.35
N PHE A 389 2.09 -11.89 -15.98
CA PHE A 389 2.94 -12.88 -15.33
C PHE A 389 4.05 -12.21 -14.51
N PHE A 390 4.84 -11.34 -15.15
CA PHE A 390 5.96 -10.63 -14.52
C PHE A 390 5.51 -9.29 -13.92
N ASN A 391 4.82 -9.30 -12.79
CA ASN A 391 4.38 -8.12 -12.08
C ASN A 391 4.65 -8.24 -10.57
N TYR A 392 3.89 -7.56 -9.74
CA TYR A 392 4.02 -7.65 -8.29
C TYR A 392 3.83 -9.08 -7.75
N ASN A 393 3.11 -9.98 -8.45
CA ASN A 393 2.98 -11.39 -8.03
C ASN A 393 4.30 -12.15 -8.15
N PHE A 394 5.20 -11.75 -9.05
CA PHE A 394 6.57 -12.25 -9.14
C PHE A 394 7.48 -11.49 -8.17
N ALA A 395 7.40 -10.18 -8.19
CA ALA A 395 8.32 -9.32 -7.45
C ALA A 395 8.22 -9.49 -5.92
N VAL A 396 7.00 -9.63 -5.36
CA VAL A 396 6.81 -9.77 -3.91
C VAL A 396 7.44 -11.05 -3.36
N PRO A 397 7.22 -12.26 -3.91
CA PRO A 397 7.96 -13.45 -3.47
C PRO A 397 9.48 -13.32 -3.55
N VAL A 398 10.02 -12.71 -4.60
CA VAL A 398 11.47 -12.48 -4.73
C VAL A 398 11.97 -11.52 -3.65
N LEU A 399 11.26 -10.43 -3.38
CA LEU A 399 11.60 -9.51 -2.30
C LEU A 399 11.54 -10.20 -0.93
N VAL A 400 10.55 -11.06 -0.71
CA VAL A 400 10.45 -11.87 0.52
C VAL A 400 11.66 -12.78 0.67
N CYS A 401 12.09 -13.47 -0.38
CA CYS A 401 13.29 -14.31 -0.34
C CYS A 401 14.55 -13.49 -0.01
N ILE A 402 14.77 -12.36 -0.70
CA ILE A 402 15.92 -11.47 -0.45
C ILE A 402 15.89 -10.96 0.98
N SER A 403 14.75 -10.47 1.44
CA SER A 403 14.55 -9.92 2.78
C SER A 403 14.77 -10.98 3.86
N SER A 404 14.32 -12.22 3.64
CA SER A 404 14.56 -13.36 4.53
C SER A 404 16.03 -13.70 4.62
N LEU A 405 16.79 -13.67 3.52
CA LEU A 405 18.24 -13.87 3.50
C LEU A 405 18.96 -12.80 4.32
N TYR A 406 18.62 -11.52 4.15
CA TYR A 406 19.17 -10.45 4.99
C TYR A 406 18.85 -10.66 6.47
N SER A 407 17.64 -11.10 6.78
CA SER A 407 17.17 -11.37 8.13
C SER A 407 17.98 -12.48 8.80
N ILE A 408 18.14 -13.62 8.11
CA ILE A 408 18.89 -14.76 8.60
C ILE A 408 20.37 -14.40 8.81
N THR A 409 21.00 -13.75 7.83
CA THR A 409 22.42 -13.36 7.94
C THR A 409 22.64 -12.39 9.09
N SER A 410 21.76 -11.43 9.31
CA SER A 410 21.86 -10.47 10.41
C SER A 410 21.75 -11.14 11.78
N ILE A 411 20.83 -12.10 11.94
CA ILE A 411 20.66 -12.88 13.18
C ILE A 411 21.92 -13.73 13.45
N LEU A 412 22.46 -14.39 12.41
CA LEU A 412 23.68 -15.20 12.53
C LEU A 412 24.91 -14.36 12.92
N ASP A 413 25.07 -13.19 12.31
CA ASP A 413 26.19 -12.29 12.64
C ASP A 413 26.08 -11.77 14.06
N TYR A 414 24.89 -11.42 14.52
CA TYR A 414 24.67 -11.03 15.91
C TYR A 414 25.01 -12.19 16.88
N SER A 415 24.60 -13.41 16.58
CA SER A 415 24.88 -14.58 17.43
C SER A 415 26.38 -14.89 17.53
N LYS A 416 27.15 -14.71 16.43
CA LYS A 416 28.61 -14.85 16.42
C LYS A 416 29.28 -13.79 17.29
N GLN A 417 28.86 -12.53 17.21
CA GLN A 417 29.42 -11.46 18.04
C GLN A 417 29.21 -11.71 19.52
N GLN A 418 28.05 -12.23 19.93
CA GLN A 418 27.80 -12.60 21.34
C GLN A 418 28.66 -13.76 21.83
N ARG A 419 29.11 -14.69 20.96
CA ARG A 419 29.99 -15.79 21.32
C ARG A 419 31.46 -15.38 21.49
N ILE A 420 31.88 -14.30 20.82
CA ILE A 420 33.24 -13.78 20.91
C ILE A 420 33.45 -12.94 22.18
N VAL A 421 32.37 -12.37 22.71
CA VAL A 421 32.39 -11.51 23.92
C VAL A 421 32.28 -12.37 25.23
N LYS A 422 31.85 -13.63 25.12
CA LYS A 422 31.88 -14.62 26.23
C LYS A 422 33.18 -15.42 26.21
#